data_7017661969a03c25da4ee201e36132ea
#
_entry.id   7017661969a03c25da4ee201e36132ea
#
_cell.length_a   1.000
_cell.length_b   1.000
_cell.length_c   1.000
_cell.angle_alpha   90.00
_cell.angle_beta   90.00
_cell.angle_gamma   90.00
#
_symmetry.space_group_name_H-M   'P 1'
#
loop_
_entity.id
_entity.type
_entity.pdbx_description
1 polymer ?
#
loop_
_entity_poly.entity_id
_entity_poly.type
_entity_poly.pdbx_seq_one_letter_code
_entity_poly.pdbx_strand_id
1 'polypeptide(L)'
;VILENTGGPRGGGAGHLGPCPLWMSQAQRTPEDSGKGEENAGSAKMPKPSDTPSPAPPLTRRSLPAIFGGAFFKSPPGPSPVNNRSSRRPSARCVDASKPAPSVAQGHEGNLTEQQQQILDAFTKELVENKIISLENAPPYQTTQLLRFLRARNFDKKAAMDMYVRTEEWRKKIDMDRLYEEFSFTERAQVARYGWRMYFHKTDRMGRPIFIQDLSGLDTEKVFSVTTADRIVQNFAVTLEHAVRERYLACTASTGRTVDDNLMILNVQGLGLSTFWSMKNKLQELLGILDNNFPELSGRVQIINAPMLFTTVWSCIKGWLPTQTVEKIDICDSDYMPKIRALVDMENW
;
A
#
# COMPACT_ATOMS: atom_id res chain seq x y z
N VAL A 1 1.60 -6.71 -5.86
CA VAL A 1 2.34 -6.19 -7.02
C VAL A 1 2.38 -7.19 -8.15
N ILE A 2 1.64 -8.24 -8.08
CA ILE A 2 1.81 -9.28 -9.10
C ILE A 2 0.47 -9.86 -9.38
N LEU A 3 0.00 -9.68 -10.54
CA LEU A 3 -0.96 -10.44 -11.29
C LEU A 3 -1.82 -9.53 -12.13
N GLU A 4 -1.46 -9.43 -13.38
CA GLU A 4 -2.31 -9.29 -14.51
C GLU A 4 -1.64 -8.69 -15.69
N ASN A 5 -1.89 -9.14 -16.80
CA ASN A 5 -2.87 -9.05 -17.78
C ASN A 5 -2.62 -9.84 -19.03
N THR A 6 -3.54 -10.37 -19.57
CA THR A 6 -3.50 -11.01 -20.86
C THR A 6 -4.56 -10.41 -21.74
N GLY A 7 -4.17 -9.76 -22.77
CA GLY A 7 -5.08 -9.43 -23.83
C GLY A 7 -4.46 -9.77 -25.17
N GLY A 8 -4.83 -10.88 -25.74
CA GLY A 8 -4.77 -11.08 -27.17
C GLY A 8 -6.17 -10.85 -27.74
N PRO A 9 -6.34 -10.33 -28.98
CA PRO A 9 -7.61 -9.88 -29.48
C PRO A 9 -8.42 -11.01 -30.08
N ARG A 10 -9.69 -11.14 -29.76
CA ARG A 10 -10.81 -11.41 -30.69
C ARG A 10 -12.11 -11.75 -29.97
N GLY A 11 -13.17 -11.08 -30.39
CA GLY A 11 -14.54 -11.61 -30.44
C GLY A 11 -15.47 -11.23 -29.31
N GLY A 12 -16.32 -10.28 -29.57
CA GLY A 12 -17.64 -9.93 -29.14
C GLY A 12 -18.28 -10.68 -27.97
N GLY A 13 -18.65 -9.93 -26.96
CA GLY A 13 -19.54 -10.31 -25.88
C GLY A 13 -19.66 -9.17 -24.91
N ALA A 14 -20.70 -8.36 -25.02
CA ALA A 14 -21.02 -7.30 -24.09
C ALA A 14 -21.41 -7.94 -22.74
N GLY A 15 -20.45 -8.09 -21.85
CA GLY A 15 -20.68 -8.40 -20.45
C GLY A 15 -20.83 -7.10 -19.67
N HIS A 16 -21.98 -6.88 -19.04
CA HIS A 16 -22.24 -5.77 -18.14
C HIS A 16 -21.15 -5.69 -17.07
N LEU A 17 -20.30 -4.68 -17.16
CA LEU A 17 -19.41 -4.27 -16.08
C LEU A 17 -20.29 -3.64 -15.00
N GLY A 18 -20.28 -4.22 -13.81
CA GLY A 18 -20.86 -3.62 -12.62
C GLY A 18 -20.27 -2.24 -12.39
N PRO A 19 -20.97 -1.33 -11.70
CA PRO A 19 -20.53 0.04 -11.52
C PRO A 19 -19.18 0.10 -10.80
N CYS A 20 -18.20 0.71 -11.47
CA CYS A 20 -16.93 1.11 -10.86
C CYS A 20 -17.22 2.03 -9.66
N PRO A 21 -16.50 1.94 -8.55
CA PRO A 21 -16.66 2.88 -7.45
C PRO A 21 -16.55 4.32 -7.96
N LEU A 22 -17.44 5.19 -7.51
CA LEU A 22 -17.62 6.58 -8.00
C LEU A 22 -16.33 7.41 -8.02
N TRP A 23 -15.34 7.06 -7.20
CA TRP A 23 -14.07 7.77 -7.13
C TRP A 23 -13.05 7.38 -8.22
N MET A 24 -13.28 6.28 -8.95
CA MET A 24 -12.43 5.88 -10.10
C MET A 24 -12.90 6.41 -11.45
N SER A 25 -14.17 6.82 -11.60
CA SER A 25 -14.76 7.15 -12.89
C SER A 25 -14.36 8.51 -13.47
N GLN A 26 -13.61 9.34 -12.71
CA GLN A 26 -13.27 10.71 -13.15
C GLN A 26 -11.83 10.90 -13.66
N ALA A 27 -11.00 9.87 -13.65
CA ALA A 27 -9.58 9.98 -14.02
C ALA A 27 -9.29 9.84 -15.54
N GLN A 28 -10.30 9.62 -16.38
CA GLN A 28 -10.10 9.47 -17.83
C GLN A 28 -11.08 10.34 -18.62
N ARG A 29 -10.83 11.65 -18.65
CA ARG A 29 -11.28 12.54 -19.73
C ARG A 29 -10.16 13.52 -20.07
N THR A 30 -9.48 13.26 -21.16
CA THR A 30 -8.69 14.24 -21.88
C THR A 30 -9.64 15.24 -22.56
N PRO A 31 -9.33 16.54 -22.56
CA PRO A 31 -10.12 17.53 -23.30
C PRO A 31 -9.59 17.63 -24.74
N GLU A 32 -10.29 17.07 -25.67
CA GLU A 32 -10.27 17.47 -27.08
C GLU A 32 -11.67 17.28 -27.65
N ASP A 33 -12.35 18.29 -27.93
CA ASP A 33 -12.88 18.76 -29.21
C ASP A 33 -13.95 19.83 -29.01
N SER A 34 -13.62 21.04 -29.45
CA SER A 34 -14.53 22.17 -29.59
C SER A 34 -14.97 22.24 -31.04
N GLY A 35 -16.24 22.02 -31.32
CA GLY A 35 -16.78 22.15 -32.67
C GLY A 35 -18.28 22.35 -32.70
N LYS A 36 -18.70 23.63 -32.75
CA LYS A 36 -19.84 24.28 -33.46
C LYS A 36 -21.17 23.53 -33.66
N GLY A 37 -22.27 24.25 -33.37
CA GLY A 37 -23.55 24.05 -34.05
C GLY A 37 -24.78 24.48 -33.26
N GLU A 38 -25.18 25.72 -33.44
CA GLU A 38 -26.52 26.34 -33.67
C GLU A 38 -27.75 25.94 -32.83
N GLU A 39 -28.27 26.99 -32.21
CA GLU A 39 -29.66 27.44 -32.00
C GLU A 39 -30.83 26.45 -32.16
N ASN A 40 -31.65 26.34 -31.11
CA ASN A 40 -33.07 26.71 -31.25
C ASN A 40 -33.74 26.98 -29.88
N ALA A 41 -34.59 28.00 -29.89
CA ALA A 41 -35.31 28.55 -28.76
C ALA A 41 -36.53 27.69 -28.37
N GLY A 42 -36.75 27.49 -27.08
CA GLY A 42 -37.97 26.92 -26.55
C GLY A 42 -38.21 27.36 -25.11
N SER A 43 -39.05 28.40 -25.01
CA SER A 43 -39.54 29.00 -23.78
C SER A 43 -40.36 28.03 -22.93
N ALA A 44 -40.00 27.80 -21.67
CA ALA A 44 -40.90 27.24 -20.66
C ALA A 44 -40.58 27.77 -19.25
N LYS A 45 -41.65 28.25 -18.61
CA LYS A 45 -41.80 28.98 -17.38
C LYS A 45 -41.10 28.36 -16.17
N MET A 46 -40.49 29.25 -15.37
CA MET A 46 -40.09 29.00 -13.94
C MET A 46 -41.32 28.89 -13.02
N PRO A 47 -41.31 28.04 -12.03
CA PRO A 47 -42.05 28.22 -10.78
C PRO A 47 -41.18 28.86 -9.69
N LYS A 48 -41.85 29.72 -8.87
CA LYS A 48 -41.27 30.51 -7.78
C LYS A 48 -40.87 29.64 -6.58
N PRO A 49 -39.93 30.13 -5.72
CA PRO A 49 -39.46 29.42 -4.54
C PRO A 49 -40.44 29.60 -3.36
N SER A 50 -40.65 28.54 -2.61
CA SER A 50 -41.27 28.59 -1.26
C SER A 50 -40.49 27.68 -0.33
N ASP A 51 -40.20 28.26 0.82
CA ASP A 51 -39.99 27.66 2.15
C ASP A 51 -38.63 26.98 2.43
N THR A 52 -37.76 27.76 3.07
CA THR A 52 -36.67 27.36 3.93
C THR A 52 -37.20 26.76 5.25
N PRO A 53 -36.73 25.57 5.67
CA PRO A 53 -36.92 25.14 7.04
C PRO A 53 -35.83 25.70 7.97
N SER A 54 -36.28 26.17 9.13
CA SER A 54 -35.54 26.73 10.24
C SER A 54 -34.51 25.75 10.84
N PRO A 55 -33.41 26.22 11.45
CA PRO A 55 -32.38 25.34 12.06
C PRO A 55 -32.87 24.74 13.38
N ALA A 56 -32.55 23.46 13.56
CA ALA A 56 -32.82 22.71 14.80
C ALA A 56 -31.95 23.21 15.97
N PRO A 57 -32.44 23.17 17.21
CA PRO A 57 -31.71 23.63 18.39
C PRO A 57 -30.64 22.65 18.86
N PRO A 58 -29.61 23.12 19.62
CA PRO A 58 -28.49 22.29 20.07
C PRO A 58 -28.89 21.27 21.13
N LEU A 59 -28.39 20.04 20.98
CA LEU A 59 -28.59 18.95 21.93
C LEU A 59 -27.82 19.20 23.23
N THR A 60 -28.54 19.41 24.29
CA THR A 60 -28.04 19.48 25.68
C THR A 60 -27.60 18.09 26.16
N ARG A 61 -26.41 18.05 26.80
CA ARG A 61 -25.89 16.91 27.58
C ARG A 61 -26.97 16.42 28.57
N ARG A 62 -27.45 15.20 28.40
CA ARG A 62 -28.19 14.47 29.44
C ARG A 62 -27.26 13.49 30.14
N SER A 63 -27.05 13.73 31.42
CA SER A 63 -26.43 12.81 32.37
C SER A 63 -27.29 11.54 32.53
N LEU A 64 -26.59 10.38 32.45
CA LEU A 64 -27.20 9.08 32.76
C LEU A 64 -27.12 8.82 34.26
N PRO A 65 -28.16 8.27 34.90
CA PRO A 65 -28.13 7.91 36.30
C PRO A 65 -27.41 6.57 36.53
N ALA A 66 -26.64 6.52 37.62
CA ALA A 66 -26.04 5.32 38.16
C ALA A 66 -27.13 4.39 38.74
N ILE A 67 -27.14 3.13 38.26
CA ILE A 67 -27.90 2.07 38.91
C ILE A 67 -26.90 1.10 39.53
N PHE A 68 -26.86 1.10 40.86
CA PHE A 68 -26.22 0.09 41.71
C PHE A 68 -27.04 -1.21 41.65
N GLY A 69 -26.39 -2.32 41.32
CA GLY A 69 -26.93 -3.66 41.48
C GLY A 69 -25.78 -4.63 41.73
N GLY A 70 -25.52 -4.94 43.01
CA GLY A 70 -24.51 -5.85 43.44
C GLY A 70 -24.83 -7.30 43.07
N ALA A 71 -23.85 -8.02 42.53
CA ALA A 71 -23.83 -9.46 42.51
C ALA A 71 -22.45 -9.92 42.98
N PHE A 72 -22.43 -10.64 44.09
CA PHE A 72 -21.28 -11.31 44.67
C PHE A 72 -20.74 -12.39 43.67
N PHE A 73 -19.56 -12.19 43.13
CA PHE A 73 -18.79 -13.29 42.54
C PHE A 73 -17.58 -13.60 43.40
N LYS A 74 -17.54 -14.86 43.86
CA LYS A 74 -16.42 -15.48 44.57
C LYS A 74 -15.15 -15.44 43.71
N SER A 75 -14.09 -14.91 44.26
CA SER A 75 -12.73 -14.96 43.69
C SER A 75 -12.24 -16.39 43.59
N PRO A 76 -11.61 -16.78 42.45
CA PRO A 76 -10.88 -18.04 42.38
C PRO A 76 -9.55 -17.96 43.16
N PRO A 77 -9.00 -19.08 43.61
CA PRO A 77 -7.79 -19.11 44.45
C PRO A 77 -6.58 -18.59 43.67
N GLY A 78 -5.76 -17.79 44.33
CA GLY A 78 -4.55 -17.19 43.80
C GLY A 78 -3.51 -18.21 43.32
N PRO A 79 -2.75 -17.89 42.31
CA PRO A 79 -1.66 -18.73 41.83
C PRO A 79 -0.48 -18.71 42.85
N SER A 80 0.10 -19.87 43.05
CA SER A 80 1.31 -20.09 43.82
C SER A 80 2.49 -19.23 43.35
N PRO A 81 3.47 -18.92 44.22
CA PRO A 81 4.56 -18.02 43.87
C PRO A 81 5.43 -18.64 42.77
N VAL A 82 5.37 -18.03 41.57
CA VAL A 82 6.25 -18.36 40.48
C VAL A 82 7.61 -17.73 40.74
N ASN A 83 8.62 -18.57 40.80
CA ASN A 83 10.04 -18.22 40.85
C ASN A 83 10.38 -17.08 39.90
N ASN A 84 10.92 -16.02 40.45
CA ASN A 84 11.41 -14.83 39.79
C ASN A 84 12.66 -15.17 38.94
N ARG A 85 12.46 -15.77 37.75
CA ARG A 85 13.49 -15.81 36.74
C ARG A 85 13.49 -14.47 36.06
N SER A 86 14.54 -13.70 36.30
CA SER A 86 14.88 -12.43 35.69
C SER A 86 14.43 -12.39 34.21
N SER A 87 13.43 -11.56 33.95
CA SER A 87 13.10 -11.15 32.59
C SER A 87 14.29 -10.35 32.02
N ARG A 88 15.21 -11.06 31.39
CA ARG A 88 16.18 -10.40 30.51
C ARG A 88 15.36 -9.71 29.43
N ARG A 89 15.28 -8.37 29.49
CA ARG A 89 14.92 -7.54 28.34
C ARG A 89 15.75 -8.07 27.17
N PRO A 90 15.16 -8.29 25.98
CA PRO A 90 15.96 -8.55 24.79
C PRO A 90 16.88 -7.33 24.64
N SER A 91 18.16 -7.52 24.89
CA SER A 91 19.16 -6.52 24.58
C SER A 91 19.08 -6.27 23.10
N ALA A 92 18.91 -4.99 22.70
CA ALA A 92 19.14 -4.59 21.34
C ALA A 92 20.51 -5.19 20.95
N ARG A 93 20.52 -6.18 20.05
CA ARG A 93 21.79 -6.73 19.54
C ARG A 93 22.52 -5.59 18.88
N CYS A 94 23.67 -5.23 19.42
CA CYS A 94 24.62 -4.42 18.70
C CYS A 94 24.86 -5.10 17.35
N VAL A 95 24.61 -4.34 16.27
CA VAL A 95 25.00 -4.74 14.92
C VAL A 95 26.46 -5.16 15.00
N ASP A 96 26.78 -6.35 14.52
CA ASP A 96 28.15 -6.86 14.48
C ASP A 96 29.00 -5.88 13.64
N ALA A 97 29.74 -5.02 14.32
CA ALA A 97 30.58 -3.97 13.71
C ALA A 97 31.69 -4.53 12.81
N SER A 98 31.87 -5.85 12.78
CA SER A 98 32.89 -6.51 11.94
C SER A 98 32.42 -6.78 10.49
N LYS A 99 31.11 -6.69 10.19
CA LYS A 99 30.60 -6.83 8.84
C LYS A 99 30.43 -5.44 8.22
N PRO A 100 30.99 -5.19 7.01
CA PRO A 100 30.75 -3.92 6.33
C PRO A 100 29.23 -3.74 6.16
N ALA A 101 28.72 -2.57 6.56
CA ALA A 101 27.33 -2.22 6.35
C ALA A 101 27.00 -2.38 4.84
N PRO A 102 25.86 -2.99 4.48
CA PRO A 102 25.47 -3.08 3.08
C PRO A 102 25.43 -1.68 2.46
N SER A 103 26.04 -1.52 1.31
CA SER A 103 26.05 -0.22 0.61
C SER A 103 24.64 0.20 0.21
N VAL A 104 24.36 1.47 0.33
CA VAL A 104 23.12 2.08 -0.18
C VAL A 104 23.13 1.97 -1.71
N ALA A 105 22.03 1.54 -2.31
CA ALA A 105 21.92 1.44 -3.77
C ALA A 105 21.98 2.82 -4.43
N GLN A 106 22.43 2.88 -5.68
CA GLN A 106 22.49 4.13 -6.42
C GLN A 106 21.08 4.71 -6.63
N GLY A 107 20.97 6.04 -6.55
CA GLY A 107 19.68 6.76 -6.67
C GLY A 107 18.89 6.84 -5.37
N HIS A 108 19.43 6.30 -4.28
CA HIS A 108 18.87 6.45 -2.93
C HIS A 108 19.62 7.56 -2.17
N GLU A 109 18.98 8.10 -1.15
CA GLU A 109 19.60 9.11 -0.29
C GLU A 109 20.90 8.59 0.33
N GLY A 110 21.96 9.36 0.20
CA GLY A 110 23.31 8.96 0.60
C GLY A 110 24.13 8.28 -0.52
N ASN A 111 23.54 8.01 -1.70
CA ASN A 111 24.26 7.50 -2.87
C ASN A 111 23.67 8.05 -4.18
N LEU A 112 23.74 9.37 -4.35
CA LEU A 112 23.32 10.07 -5.56
C LEU A 112 24.56 10.49 -6.37
N THR A 113 24.45 10.47 -7.69
CA THR A 113 25.40 11.19 -8.54
C THR A 113 25.15 12.68 -8.44
N GLU A 114 26.12 13.49 -8.83
CA GLU A 114 25.96 14.95 -8.88
C GLU A 114 24.76 15.37 -9.74
N GLN A 115 24.59 14.71 -10.91
CA GLN A 115 23.43 14.95 -11.77
C GLN A 115 22.10 14.59 -11.08
N GLN A 116 22.05 13.46 -10.37
CA GLN A 116 20.84 13.05 -9.64
C GLN A 116 20.51 14.04 -8.50
N GLN A 117 21.52 14.55 -7.82
CA GLN A 117 21.34 15.57 -6.78
C GLN A 117 20.78 16.86 -7.39
N GLN A 118 21.34 17.35 -8.49
CA GLN A 118 20.84 18.54 -9.19
C GLN A 118 19.38 18.38 -9.63
N ILE A 119 19.01 17.18 -10.11
CA ILE A 119 17.63 16.89 -10.49
C ILE A 119 16.71 16.89 -9.26
N LEU A 120 17.13 16.31 -8.14
CA LEU A 120 16.37 16.32 -6.89
C LEU A 120 16.15 17.75 -6.38
N ASP A 121 17.20 18.58 -6.40
CA ASP A 121 17.13 19.98 -5.96
C ASP A 121 16.17 20.79 -6.85
N ALA A 122 16.25 20.62 -8.17
CA ALA A 122 15.37 21.27 -9.14
C ALA A 122 13.91 20.77 -9.00
N PHE A 123 13.71 19.49 -8.74
CA PHE A 123 12.39 18.89 -8.52
C PHE A 123 11.76 19.42 -7.22
N THR A 124 12.51 19.42 -6.14
CA THR A 124 12.08 19.96 -4.84
C THR A 124 11.72 21.44 -4.95
N LYS A 125 12.56 22.23 -5.59
CA LYS A 125 12.33 23.67 -5.80
C LYS A 125 11.02 23.92 -6.55
N GLU A 126 10.76 23.21 -7.64
CA GLU A 126 9.55 23.35 -8.44
C GLU A 126 8.29 22.96 -7.67
N LEU A 127 8.34 21.88 -6.85
CA LEU A 127 7.23 21.48 -5.98
C LEU A 127 6.92 22.54 -4.91
N VAL A 128 7.93 23.20 -4.36
CA VAL A 128 7.78 24.31 -3.38
C VAL A 128 7.19 25.54 -4.06
N GLU A 129 7.71 25.95 -5.21
CA GLU A 129 7.23 27.10 -5.99
C GLU A 129 5.76 26.93 -6.38
N ASN A 130 5.35 25.71 -6.73
CA ASN A 130 3.96 25.36 -7.03
C ASN A 130 3.10 25.11 -5.78
N LYS A 131 3.64 25.28 -4.56
CA LYS A 131 2.96 25.09 -3.27
C LYS A 131 2.38 23.69 -3.10
N ILE A 132 3.00 22.68 -3.69
CA ILE A 132 2.60 21.28 -3.57
C ILE A 132 3.17 20.69 -2.28
N ILE A 133 4.40 21.05 -1.94
CA ILE A 133 5.07 20.69 -0.68
C ILE A 133 5.56 21.94 0.05
N SER A 134 5.83 21.79 1.36
CA SER A 134 6.48 22.81 2.21
C SER A 134 7.80 22.27 2.74
N LEU A 135 8.82 23.13 2.81
CA LEU A 135 10.06 22.79 3.48
C LEU A 135 10.03 23.12 4.99
N GLU A 136 9.21 24.09 5.37
CA GLU A 136 9.12 24.53 6.78
C GLU A 136 8.59 23.42 7.70
N ASN A 137 7.63 22.62 7.21
CA ASN A 137 7.02 21.50 7.92
C ASN A 137 7.25 20.17 7.20
N ALA A 138 8.43 20.02 6.57
CA ALA A 138 8.75 18.81 5.80
C ALA A 138 8.79 17.57 6.72
N PRO A 139 8.03 16.51 6.38
CA PRO A 139 8.15 15.27 7.14
C PRO A 139 9.53 14.63 6.92
N PRO A 140 10.05 13.89 7.90
CA PRO A 140 11.39 13.31 7.84
C PRO A 140 11.61 12.32 6.69
N TYR A 141 10.53 11.82 6.07
CA TYR A 141 10.58 10.92 4.91
C TYR A 141 10.43 11.66 3.57
N GLN A 142 10.36 13.00 3.54
CA GLN A 142 10.07 13.75 2.30
C GLN A 142 11.13 13.52 1.22
N THR A 143 12.41 13.63 1.55
CA THR A 143 13.51 13.44 0.59
C THR A 143 13.48 12.03 -0.02
N THR A 144 13.33 11.00 0.81
CA THR A 144 13.23 9.61 0.34
C THR A 144 11.98 9.39 -0.50
N GLN A 145 10.87 10.04 -0.18
CA GLN A 145 9.64 10.00 -0.98
C GLN A 145 9.89 10.62 -2.37
N LEU A 146 10.45 11.81 -2.45
CA LEU A 146 10.76 12.47 -3.73
C LEU A 146 11.71 11.62 -4.59
N LEU A 147 12.73 11.03 -3.98
CA LEU A 147 13.65 10.13 -4.66
C LEU A 147 12.96 8.88 -5.22
N ARG A 148 11.94 8.32 -4.54
CA ARG A 148 11.16 7.21 -5.09
C ARG A 148 10.45 7.60 -6.39
N PHE A 149 9.85 8.78 -6.45
CA PHE A 149 9.21 9.26 -7.70
C PHE A 149 10.23 9.50 -8.81
N LEU A 150 11.38 10.06 -8.47
CA LEU A 150 12.47 10.25 -9.44
C LEU A 150 13.01 8.90 -9.95
N ARG A 151 13.26 7.93 -9.09
CA ARG A 151 13.69 6.58 -9.50
C ARG A 151 12.65 5.90 -10.38
N ALA A 152 11.37 5.99 -10.03
CA ALA A 152 10.27 5.40 -10.81
C ALA A 152 10.15 5.98 -12.22
N ARG A 153 10.79 7.10 -12.49
CA ARG A 153 10.82 7.78 -13.79
C ARG A 153 12.25 7.99 -14.31
N ASN A 154 13.22 7.16 -13.87
CA ASN A 154 14.62 7.22 -14.30
C ASN A 154 15.23 8.62 -14.18
N PHE A 155 14.86 9.38 -13.15
CA PHE A 155 15.26 10.77 -12.95
C PHE A 155 14.81 11.74 -14.05
N ASP A 156 13.79 11.38 -14.85
CA ASP A 156 13.07 12.33 -15.66
C ASP A 156 12.20 13.21 -14.74
N LYS A 157 12.68 14.45 -14.52
CA LYS A 157 12.04 15.40 -13.61
C LYS A 157 10.59 15.69 -14.00
N LYS A 158 10.30 15.85 -15.31
CA LYS A 158 8.95 16.17 -15.79
C LYS A 158 7.99 15.01 -15.54
N ALA A 159 8.38 13.81 -15.93
CA ALA A 159 7.57 12.61 -15.71
C ALA A 159 7.37 12.31 -14.21
N ALA A 160 8.37 12.58 -13.36
CA ALA A 160 8.26 12.47 -11.91
C ALA A 160 7.31 13.51 -11.33
N MET A 161 7.34 14.75 -11.83
CA MET A 161 6.42 15.84 -11.46
C MET A 161 4.98 15.45 -11.76
N ASP A 162 4.71 15.01 -12.98
CA ASP A 162 3.37 14.60 -13.41
C ASP A 162 2.83 13.42 -12.58
N MET A 163 3.70 12.51 -12.16
CA MET A 163 3.32 11.40 -11.30
C MET A 163 3.04 11.87 -9.88
N TYR A 164 3.91 12.71 -9.31
CA TYR A 164 3.79 13.20 -7.95
C TYR A 164 2.51 14.03 -7.77
N VAL A 165 2.22 14.95 -8.69
CA VAL A 165 1.01 15.77 -8.65
C VAL A 165 -0.26 14.90 -8.67
N ARG A 166 -0.33 13.91 -9.57
CA ARG A 166 -1.48 12.98 -9.60
C ARG A 166 -1.61 12.16 -8.31
N THR A 167 -0.50 11.79 -7.71
CA THR A 167 -0.51 11.10 -6.41
C THR A 167 -1.07 12.00 -5.31
N GLU A 168 -0.66 13.27 -5.25
CA GLU A 168 -1.18 14.21 -4.25
C GLU A 168 -2.68 14.51 -4.46
N GLU A 169 -3.13 14.59 -5.71
CA GLU A 169 -4.56 14.71 -6.02
C GLU A 169 -5.35 13.47 -5.57
N TRP A 170 -4.81 12.27 -5.81
CA TRP A 170 -5.40 11.03 -5.34
C TRP A 170 -5.42 10.96 -3.80
N ARG A 171 -4.34 11.34 -3.13
CA ARG A 171 -4.25 11.38 -1.65
C ARG A 171 -5.31 12.31 -1.06
N LYS A 172 -5.47 13.50 -1.63
CA LYS A 172 -6.53 14.45 -1.23
C LYS A 172 -7.92 13.88 -1.47
N LYS A 173 -8.15 13.23 -2.61
CA LYS A 173 -9.45 12.66 -2.97
C LYS A 173 -9.92 11.56 -2.03
N ILE A 174 -9.02 10.70 -1.55
CA ILE A 174 -9.34 9.62 -0.62
C ILE A 174 -9.22 10.03 0.84
N ASP A 175 -8.81 11.28 1.11
CA ASP A 175 -8.53 11.79 2.45
C ASP A 175 -7.52 10.89 3.19
N MET A 176 -6.32 10.70 2.58
CA MET A 176 -5.32 9.74 3.04
C MET A 176 -4.87 9.99 4.48
N ASP A 177 -4.76 11.25 4.89
CA ASP A 177 -4.32 11.58 6.25
C ASP A 177 -5.35 11.14 7.28
N ARG A 178 -6.63 11.38 7.01
CA ARG A 178 -7.71 10.89 7.84
C ARG A 178 -7.81 9.36 7.83
N LEU A 179 -7.64 8.72 6.66
CA LEU A 179 -7.58 7.26 6.59
C LEU A 179 -6.43 6.71 7.42
N TYR A 180 -5.26 7.34 7.37
CA TYR A 180 -4.11 6.92 8.17
C TYR A 180 -4.37 6.98 9.68
N GLU A 181 -5.08 8.01 10.15
CA GLU A 181 -5.37 8.23 11.57
C GLU A 181 -6.56 7.41 12.10
N GLU A 182 -7.62 7.27 11.30
CA GLU A 182 -8.91 6.75 11.78
C GLU A 182 -9.23 5.33 11.28
N PHE A 183 -8.62 4.85 10.17
CA PHE A 183 -9.00 3.59 9.57
C PHE A 183 -8.63 2.39 10.44
N SER A 184 -9.64 1.57 10.73
CA SER A 184 -9.46 0.29 11.41
C SER A 184 -10.00 -0.87 10.58
N PHE A 185 -9.15 -1.85 10.29
CA PHE A 185 -9.54 -3.07 9.60
C PHE A 185 -9.98 -4.12 10.63
N THR A 186 -11.17 -3.96 11.14
CA THR A 186 -11.73 -4.78 12.24
C THR A 186 -11.91 -6.24 11.85
N GLU A 187 -12.15 -6.54 10.57
CA GLU A 187 -12.33 -7.87 10.00
C GLU A 187 -11.01 -8.61 9.71
N ARG A 188 -9.85 -8.03 10.04
CA ARG A 188 -8.51 -8.60 9.78
C ARG A 188 -8.37 -10.08 10.17
N ALA A 189 -8.86 -10.43 11.37
CA ALA A 189 -8.74 -11.80 11.87
C ALA A 189 -9.57 -12.80 11.05
N GLN A 190 -10.74 -12.38 10.58
CA GLN A 190 -11.62 -13.21 9.76
C GLN A 190 -11.06 -13.39 8.36
N VAL A 191 -10.66 -12.29 7.73
CA VAL A 191 -10.05 -12.28 6.39
C VAL A 191 -8.77 -13.12 6.37
N ALA A 192 -7.94 -13.05 7.42
CA ALA A 192 -6.72 -13.85 7.56
C ALA A 192 -7.00 -15.36 7.65
N ARG A 193 -8.11 -15.78 8.29
CA ARG A 193 -8.54 -17.18 8.33
C ARG A 193 -8.92 -17.71 6.96
N TYR A 194 -9.38 -16.84 6.08
CA TYR A 194 -9.77 -17.18 4.70
C TYR A 194 -8.62 -17.00 3.69
N GLY A 195 -7.36 -16.91 4.19
CA GLY A 195 -6.17 -16.92 3.35
C GLY A 195 -5.76 -15.55 2.80
N TRP A 196 -6.35 -14.44 3.26
CA TRP A 196 -5.89 -13.10 2.91
C TRP A 196 -5.10 -12.51 4.06
N ARG A 197 -3.78 -12.71 4.07
CA ARG A 197 -2.89 -12.22 5.11
C ARG A 197 -1.89 -11.24 4.54
N MET A 198 -1.81 -10.04 5.14
CA MET A 198 -0.92 -8.99 4.72
C MET A 198 -0.39 -8.26 5.96
N TYR A 199 0.93 -8.23 6.11
CA TYR A 199 1.56 -7.63 7.29
C TYR A 199 3.06 -7.40 7.08
N PHE A 200 3.64 -6.52 7.90
CA PHE A 200 5.08 -6.39 8.03
C PHE A 200 5.61 -7.28 9.16
N HIS A 201 6.75 -7.92 8.93
CA HIS A 201 7.37 -8.82 9.87
C HIS A 201 8.89 -8.63 9.91
N LYS A 202 9.42 -8.11 11.02
CA LYS A 202 10.86 -7.94 11.24
C LYS A 202 11.62 -7.34 10.04
N THR A 203 12.90 -7.64 9.90
CA THR A 203 13.78 -7.08 8.87
C THR A 203 14.59 -8.15 8.16
N ASP A 204 14.97 -7.88 6.92
CA ASP A 204 15.92 -8.66 6.17
C ASP A 204 17.38 -8.35 6.60
N ARG A 205 18.35 -9.05 6.01
CA ARG A 205 19.79 -8.85 6.31
C ARG A 205 20.30 -7.44 5.97
N MET A 206 19.58 -6.73 5.11
CA MET A 206 19.87 -5.34 4.78
C MET A 206 19.16 -4.36 5.74
N GLY A 207 18.45 -4.83 6.75
CA GLY A 207 17.68 -4.00 7.67
C GLY A 207 16.41 -3.40 7.08
N ARG A 208 15.98 -3.85 5.89
CA ARG A 208 14.71 -3.45 5.29
C ARG A 208 13.56 -4.22 5.94
N PRO A 209 12.41 -3.60 6.18
CA PRO A 209 11.26 -4.33 6.71
C PRO A 209 10.79 -5.38 5.69
N ILE A 210 10.38 -6.54 6.18
CA ILE A 210 9.83 -7.63 5.35
C ILE A 210 8.32 -7.42 5.25
N PHE A 211 7.81 -7.21 4.05
CA PHE A 211 6.38 -7.14 3.75
C PHE A 211 5.90 -8.50 3.26
N ILE A 212 5.04 -9.16 4.03
CA ILE A 212 4.52 -10.48 3.71
C ILE A 212 3.07 -10.34 3.23
N GLN A 213 2.82 -10.88 2.04
CA GLN A 213 1.49 -11.14 1.53
C GLN A 213 1.34 -12.65 1.35
N ASP A 214 0.59 -13.28 2.25
CA ASP A 214 0.36 -14.72 2.21
C ASP A 214 -1.07 -14.99 1.72
N LEU A 215 -1.15 -15.57 0.53
CA LEU A 215 -2.38 -15.96 -0.15
C LEU A 215 -2.60 -17.48 -0.11
N SER A 216 -1.85 -18.19 0.75
CA SER A 216 -2.02 -19.64 0.87
C SER A 216 -3.41 -20.00 1.39
N GLY A 217 -4.08 -20.90 0.66
CA GLY A 217 -5.43 -21.34 1.01
C GLY A 217 -6.51 -20.26 0.84
N LEU A 218 -6.29 -19.29 -0.05
CA LEU A 218 -7.23 -18.19 -0.31
C LEU A 218 -8.59 -18.67 -0.78
N ASP A 219 -9.62 -18.34 0.01
CA ASP A 219 -11.03 -18.53 -0.29
C ASP A 219 -11.67 -17.14 -0.51
N THR A 220 -11.77 -16.74 -1.77
CA THR A 220 -12.26 -15.42 -2.16
C THR A 220 -13.72 -15.19 -1.79
N GLU A 221 -14.57 -16.22 -1.86
CA GLU A 221 -16.00 -16.10 -1.52
C GLU A 221 -16.13 -15.77 -0.03
N LYS A 222 -15.42 -16.51 0.82
CA LYS A 222 -15.42 -16.24 2.27
C LYS A 222 -14.78 -14.91 2.63
N VAL A 223 -13.71 -14.51 1.95
CA VAL A 223 -13.12 -13.17 2.17
C VAL A 223 -14.16 -12.09 1.90
N PHE A 224 -14.83 -12.15 0.74
CA PHE A 224 -15.83 -11.13 0.39
C PHE A 224 -17.20 -11.30 1.04
N SER A 225 -17.40 -12.37 1.82
CA SER A 225 -18.57 -12.48 2.71
C SER A 225 -18.41 -11.66 4.01
N VAL A 226 -17.19 -11.28 4.39
CA VAL A 226 -16.90 -10.56 5.66
C VAL A 226 -16.29 -9.16 5.47
N THR A 227 -15.85 -8.83 4.25
CA THR A 227 -15.30 -7.50 3.93
C THR A 227 -15.64 -7.08 2.50
N THR A 228 -15.29 -5.87 2.13
CA THR A 228 -15.46 -5.34 0.77
C THR A 228 -14.12 -5.12 0.08
N ALA A 229 -14.12 -5.02 -1.25
CA ALA A 229 -12.93 -4.68 -2.02
C ALA A 229 -12.36 -3.33 -1.58
N ASP A 230 -13.22 -2.33 -1.38
CA ASP A 230 -12.82 -0.98 -0.95
C ASP A 230 -12.09 -1.01 0.39
N ARG A 231 -12.57 -1.79 1.36
CA ARG A 231 -11.91 -1.93 2.66
C ARG A 231 -10.57 -2.64 2.57
N ILE A 232 -10.45 -3.62 1.68
CA ILE A 232 -9.15 -4.26 1.37
C ILE A 232 -8.18 -3.25 0.77
N VAL A 233 -8.64 -2.44 -0.20
CA VAL A 233 -7.85 -1.36 -0.82
C VAL A 233 -7.42 -0.33 0.21
N GLN A 234 -8.33 0.14 1.07
CA GLN A 234 -8.02 1.07 2.16
C GLN A 234 -7.00 0.48 3.13
N ASN A 235 -7.20 -0.77 3.57
CA ASN A 235 -6.24 -1.44 4.45
C ASN A 235 -4.85 -1.57 3.82
N PHE A 236 -4.80 -1.80 2.52
CA PHE A 236 -3.55 -1.88 1.77
C PHE A 236 -2.85 -0.51 1.72
N ALA A 237 -3.57 0.55 1.32
CA ALA A 237 -3.04 1.90 1.27
C ALA A 237 -2.54 2.39 2.63
N VAL A 238 -3.33 2.20 3.70
CA VAL A 238 -2.95 2.55 5.08
C VAL A 238 -1.74 1.75 5.56
N THR A 239 -1.65 0.46 5.22
CA THR A 239 -0.49 -0.37 5.57
C THR A 239 0.80 0.15 4.94
N LEU A 240 0.75 0.60 3.68
CA LEU A 240 1.89 1.21 2.99
C LEU A 240 2.21 2.60 3.52
N GLU A 241 1.20 3.37 3.88
CA GLU A 241 1.40 4.69 4.48
C GLU A 241 2.14 4.58 5.83
N HIS A 242 1.76 3.61 6.69
CA HIS A 242 2.52 3.28 7.90
C HIS A 242 3.96 2.82 7.61
N ALA A 243 4.20 2.15 6.47
CA ALA A 243 5.57 1.81 6.09
C ALA A 243 6.39 3.06 5.80
N VAL A 244 5.85 3.99 5.04
CA VAL A 244 6.53 5.23 4.65
C VAL A 244 6.74 6.16 5.84
N ARG A 245 5.68 6.38 6.64
CA ARG A 245 5.72 7.36 7.73
C ARG A 245 6.49 6.89 8.97
N GLU A 246 6.56 5.58 9.20
CA GLU A 246 7.07 5.04 10.47
C GLU A 246 8.15 3.98 10.28
N ARG A 247 7.86 2.89 9.51
CA ARG A 247 8.72 1.71 9.50
C ARG A 247 10.06 1.95 8.85
N TYR A 248 10.08 2.65 7.72
CA TYR A 248 11.33 2.97 7.04
C TYR A 248 12.19 3.90 7.87
N LEU A 249 11.60 4.87 8.57
CA LEU A 249 12.31 5.73 9.50
C LEU A 249 12.90 4.95 10.69
N ALA A 250 12.13 4.03 11.26
CA ALA A 250 12.61 3.16 12.33
C ALA A 250 13.77 2.24 11.87
N CYS A 251 13.65 1.68 10.66
CA CYS A 251 14.73 0.88 10.06
C CYS A 251 15.96 1.74 9.76
N THR A 252 15.78 2.95 9.26
CA THR A 252 16.86 3.94 9.05
C THR A 252 17.59 4.24 10.34
N ALA A 253 16.85 4.54 11.42
CA ALA A 253 17.43 4.81 12.74
C ALA A 253 18.17 3.60 13.30
N SER A 254 17.64 2.40 13.10
CA SER A 254 18.23 1.14 13.60
C SER A 254 19.50 0.74 12.85
N THR A 255 19.56 1.01 11.54
CA THR A 255 20.69 0.58 10.68
C THR A 255 21.76 1.66 10.50
N GLY A 256 21.47 2.92 10.86
CA GLY A 256 22.35 4.07 10.61
C GLY A 256 22.52 4.43 9.14
N ARG A 257 21.66 3.91 8.25
CA ARG A 257 21.62 4.21 6.82
C ARG A 257 20.18 4.35 6.34
N THR A 258 19.97 5.10 5.29
CA THR A 258 18.63 5.27 4.71
C THR A 258 18.03 3.94 4.26
N VAL A 259 16.83 3.66 4.74
CA VAL A 259 15.96 2.55 4.33
C VAL A 259 14.65 3.15 3.84
N ASP A 260 14.35 3.00 2.56
CA ASP A 260 13.16 3.58 1.93
C ASP A 260 12.41 2.58 1.03
N ASP A 261 12.78 1.30 1.13
CA ASP A 261 12.14 0.17 0.45
C ASP A 261 11.99 -1.05 1.37
N ASN A 262 11.35 -2.10 0.88
CA ASN A 262 11.15 -3.35 1.61
C ASN A 262 11.56 -4.59 0.81
N LEU A 263 11.75 -5.72 1.52
CA LEU A 263 11.71 -7.05 0.94
C LEU A 263 10.26 -7.54 0.96
N MET A 264 9.65 -7.70 -0.22
CA MET A 264 8.31 -8.27 -0.35
C MET A 264 8.39 -9.78 -0.52
N ILE A 265 7.58 -10.52 0.23
CA ILE A 265 7.40 -11.96 0.11
C ILE A 265 5.93 -12.24 -0.20
N LEU A 266 5.67 -12.84 -1.36
CA LEU A 266 4.35 -13.25 -1.79
C LEU A 266 4.26 -14.77 -1.79
N ASN A 267 3.49 -15.34 -0.87
CA ASN A 267 3.21 -16.77 -0.83
C ASN A 267 1.95 -17.07 -1.66
N VAL A 268 2.13 -17.86 -2.71
CA VAL A 268 1.04 -18.25 -3.63
C VAL A 268 0.69 -19.74 -3.53
N GLN A 269 1.01 -20.38 -2.41
CA GLN A 269 0.73 -21.80 -2.18
C GLN A 269 -0.75 -22.12 -2.34
N GLY A 270 -1.04 -23.09 -3.22
CA GLY A 270 -2.43 -23.54 -3.46
C GLY A 270 -3.29 -22.54 -4.24
N LEU A 271 -2.72 -21.44 -4.72
CA LEU A 271 -3.45 -20.51 -5.57
C LEU A 271 -3.70 -21.14 -6.94
N GLY A 272 -4.95 -21.55 -7.18
CA GLY A 272 -5.39 -22.12 -8.44
C GLY A 272 -5.60 -21.06 -9.53
N LEU A 273 -5.51 -21.46 -10.81
CA LEU A 273 -5.76 -20.57 -11.93
C LEU A 273 -7.19 -19.97 -11.88
N SER A 274 -8.18 -20.75 -11.46
CA SER A 274 -9.57 -20.27 -11.32
C SER A 274 -9.68 -19.15 -10.28
N THR A 275 -9.05 -19.32 -9.12
CA THR A 275 -9.00 -18.30 -8.05
C THR A 275 -8.30 -17.04 -8.54
N PHE A 276 -7.20 -17.22 -9.28
CA PHE A 276 -6.50 -16.12 -9.91
C PHE A 276 -7.40 -15.33 -10.86
N TRP A 277 -8.06 -16.02 -11.79
CA TRP A 277 -8.94 -15.36 -12.77
C TRP A 277 -10.15 -14.67 -12.13
N SER A 278 -10.72 -15.26 -11.07
CA SER A 278 -11.82 -14.63 -10.33
C SER A 278 -11.42 -13.34 -9.62
N MET A 279 -10.15 -13.22 -9.21
CA MET A 279 -9.64 -12.04 -8.53
C MET A 279 -9.00 -11.00 -9.45
N LYS A 280 -8.86 -11.33 -10.71
CA LYS A 280 -8.11 -10.55 -11.69
C LYS A 280 -8.34 -9.05 -11.57
N ASN A 281 -9.57 -8.59 -11.69
CA ASN A 281 -9.89 -7.17 -11.69
C ASN A 281 -9.57 -6.46 -10.36
N LYS A 282 -9.76 -7.16 -9.22
CA LYS A 282 -9.45 -6.61 -7.88
C LYS A 282 -7.96 -6.51 -7.62
N LEU A 283 -7.20 -7.44 -8.16
CA LEU A 283 -5.75 -7.39 -8.12
C LEU A 283 -5.20 -6.26 -9.00
N GLN A 284 -5.78 -6.03 -10.19
CA GLN A 284 -5.41 -4.88 -11.03
C GLN A 284 -5.64 -3.55 -10.32
N GLU A 285 -6.75 -3.42 -9.61
CA GLU A 285 -7.06 -2.23 -8.84
C GLU A 285 -6.00 -1.97 -7.75
N LEU A 286 -5.67 -3.00 -6.95
CA LEU A 286 -4.61 -2.91 -5.94
C LEU A 286 -3.25 -2.55 -6.53
N LEU A 287 -2.93 -3.13 -7.69
CA LEU A 287 -1.68 -2.86 -8.39
C LEU A 287 -1.63 -1.45 -8.96
N GLY A 288 -2.74 -0.99 -9.54
CA GLY A 288 -2.85 0.37 -10.02
C GLY A 288 -2.59 1.41 -8.91
N ILE A 289 -3.06 1.14 -7.69
CA ILE A 289 -2.80 1.99 -6.53
C ILE A 289 -1.31 1.99 -6.17
N LEU A 290 -0.67 0.80 -6.15
CA LEU A 290 0.75 0.70 -5.87
C LEU A 290 1.60 1.43 -6.90
N ASP A 291 1.41 1.09 -8.17
CA ASP A 291 2.24 1.57 -9.26
C ASP A 291 2.11 3.09 -9.43
N ASN A 292 0.90 3.63 -9.24
CA ASN A 292 0.64 5.04 -9.43
C ASN A 292 0.97 5.90 -8.20
N ASN A 293 0.78 5.39 -6.98
CA ASN A 293 0.81 6.24 -5.78
C ASN A 293 1.88 5.86 -4.75
N PHE A 294 2.43 4.66 -4.85
CA PHE A 294 3.49 4.15 -3.95
C PHE A 294 4.67 3.58 -4.74
N PRO A 295 5.31 4.41 -5.59
CA PRO A 295 6.40 3.91 -6.42
C PRO A 295 7.59 3.46 -5.58
N GLU A 296 8.33 2.49 -6.11
CA GLU A 296 9.65 2.07 -5.62
C GLU A 296 9.68 1.59 -4.14
N LEU A 297 8.52 1.15 -3.59
CA LEU A 297 8.48 0.62 -2.23
C LEU A 297 9.08 -0.78 -2.11
N SER A 298 9.04 -1.58 -3.18
CA SER A 298 9.62 -2.93 -3.19
C SER A 298 11.02 -2.90 -3.78
N GLY A 299 12.02 -3.06 -2.94
CA GLY A 299 13.42 -3.18 -3.37
C GLY A 299 13.74 -4.58 -3.93
N ARG A 300 13.04 -5.60 -3.43
CA ARG A 300 13.08 -6.99 -3.92
C ARG A 300 11.78 -7.69 -3.64
N VAL A 301 11.38 -8.58 -4.55
CA VAL A 301 10.15 -9.39 -4.42
C VAL A 301 10.50 -10.86 -4.56
N GLN A 302 10.10 -11.68 -3.58
CA GLN A 302 10.21 -13.14 -3.61
C GLN A 302 8.81 -13.72 -3.70
N ILE A 303 8.49 -14.36 -4.82
CA ILE A 303 7.27 -15.17 -4.94
C ILE A 303 7.65 -16.59 -4.56
N ILE A 304 7.01 -17.15 -3.54
CA ILE A 304 7.32 -18.47 -3.01
C ILE A 304 6.12 -19.42 -3.17
N ASN A 305 6.45 -20.73 -3.20
CA ASN A 305 5.47 -21.79 -3.41
C ASN A 305 4.69 -21.64 -4.74
N ALA A 306 5.33 -21.09 -5.77
CA ALA A 306 4.72 -20.93 -7.08
C ALA A 306 4.45 -22.32 -7.71
N PRO A 307 3.19 -22.65 -8.02
CA PRO A 307 2.89 -23.93 -8.69
C PRO A 307 3.46 -23.93 -10.12
N MET A 308 3.64 -25.12 -10.70
CA MET A 308 4.20 -25.25 -12.07
C MET A 308 3.44 -24.40 -13.09
N LEU A 309 2.12 -24.31 -12.98
CA LEU A 309 1.28 -23.49 -13.87
C LEU A 309 1.44 -21.97 -13.65
N PHE A 310 2.11 -21.56 -12.60
CA PHE A 310 2.36 -20.13 -12.34
C PHE A 310 3.27 -19.51 -13.41
N THR A 311 4.10 -20.29 -14.09
CA THR A 311 4.94 -19.80 -15.21
C THR A 311 4.08 -19.25 -16.35
N THR A 312 2.90 -19.86 -16.62
CA THR A 312 1.96 -19.36 -17.61
C THR A 312 1.35 -18.02 -17.16
N VAL A 313 0.90 -17.96 -15.91
CA VAL A 313 0.41 -16.73 -15.28
C VAL A 313 1.49 -15.64 -15.35
N TRP A 314 2.71 -15.96 -14.95
CA TRP A 314 3.83 -15.03 -14.97
C TRP A 314 4.16 -14.51 -16.37
N SER A 315 4.14 -15.37 -17.39
CA SER A 315 4.38 -14.96 -18.79
C SER A 315 3.40 -13.87 -19.25
N CYS A 316 2.19 -13.93 -18.74
CA CYS A 316 1.19 -12.92 -18.97
C CYS A 316 1.45 -11.63 -18.18
N ILE A 317 1.82 -11.74 -16.90
CA ILE A 317 1.98 -10.64 -15.97
C ILE A 317 3.19 -9.78 -16.29
N LYS A 318 4.33 -10.40 -16.57
CA LYS A 318 5.59 -9.69 -16.81
C LYS A 318 5.51 -8.64 -17.94
N GLY A 319 4.58 -8.83 -18.88
CA GLY A 319 4.38 -7.89 -19.99
C GLY A 319 3.75 -6.56 -19.58
N TRP A 320 3.29 -6.42 -18.34
CA TRP A 320 2.61 -5.22 -17.82
C TRP A 320 3.44 -4.43 -16.85
N LEU A 321 4.41 -5.10 -16.26
CA LEU A 321 5.31 -4.50 -15.31
C LEU A 321 6.45 -3.78 -16.05
N PRO A 322 6.88 -2.62 -15.56
CA PRO A 322 8.12 -2.01 -16.01
C PRO A 322 9.29 -3.00 -15.90
N THR A 323 10.21 -2.97 -16.84
CA THR A 323 11.38 -3.87 -16.85
C THR A 323 12.12 -3.85 -15.49
N GLN A 324 12.31 -2.68 -14.91
CA GLN A 324 12.93 -2.50 -13.60
C GLN A 324 12.19 -3.22 -12.47
N THR A 325 10.86 -3.31 -12.54
CA THR A 325 10.05 -4.06 -11.57
C THR A 325 10.21 -5.56 -11.78
N VAL A 326 10.23 -6.02 -13.05
CA VAL A 326 10.43 -7.44 -13.37
C VAL A 326 11.77 -7.94 -12.87
N GLU A 327 12.84 -7.15 -13.00
CA GLU A 327 14.20 -7.48 -12.53
C GLU A 327 14.31 -7.65 -11.02
N LYS A 328 13.41 -7.06 -10.25
CA LYS A 328 13.34 -7.19 -8.79
C LYS A 328 12.62 -8.46 -8.33
N ILE A 329 11.93 -9.16 -9.24
CA ILE A 329 11.07 -10.30 -8.91
C ILE A 329 11.80 -11.61 -9.16
N ASP A 330 11.86 -12.43 -8.12
CA ASP A 330 12.37 -13.79 -8.15
C ASP A 330 11.25 -14.77 -7.79
N ILE A 331 11.06 -15.79 -8.62
CA ILE A 331 10.00 -16.77 -8.49
C ILE A 331 10.61 -18.11 -8.07
N CYS A 332 10.06 -18.67 -7.00
CA CYS A 332 10.50 -19.92 -6.40
C CYS A 332 9.34 -20.88 -6.26
N ASP A 333 9.59 -22.14 -6.51
CA ASP A 333 8.68 -23.24 -6.16
C ASP A 333 8.69 -23.52 -4.65
N SER A 334 8.41 -24.75 -4.24
CA SER A 334 8.43 -25.17 -2.83
C SER A 334 9.82 -25.17 -2.20
N ASP A 335 10.91 -25.20 -3.00
CA ASP A 335 12.29 -25.13 -2.51
C ASP A 335 12.84 -23.69 -2.45
N TYR A 336 12.07 -22.80 -1.89
CA TYR A 336 12.42 -21.38 -1.75
C TYR A 336 13.35 -21.06 -0.57
N MET A 337 13.48 -21.98 0.40
CA MET A 337 14.19 -21.71 1.65
C MET A 337 15.67 -21.32 1.48
N PRO A 338 16.46 -21.88 0.53
CA PRO A 338 17.82 -21.42 0.31
C PRO A 338 17.90 -19.93 -0.07
N LYS A 339 16.95 -19.45 -0.88
CA LYS A 339 16.88 -18.03 -1.29
C LYS A 339 16.47 -17.13 -0.14
N ILE A 340 15.50 -17.56 0.69
CA ILE A 340 15.09 -16.81 1.87
C ILE A 340 16.26 -16.71 2.86
N ARG A 341 17.00 -17.80 3.11
CA ARG A 341 18.18 -17.80 3.99
C ARG A 341 19.30 -16.85 3.51
N ALA A 342 19.39 -16.62 2.21
CA ALA A 342 20.34 -15.66 1.66
C ALA A 342 19.93 -14.19 1.96
N LEU A 343 18.64 -13.92 2.15
CA LEU A 343 18.08 -12.59 2.33
C LEU A 343 17.72 -12.27 3.79
N VAL A 344 17.32 -13.27 4.56
CA VAL A 344 16.74 -13.12 5.90
C VAL A 344 17.48 -13.99 6.90
N ASP A 345 17.80 -13.45 8.05
CA ASP A 345 18.29 -14.26 9.17
C ASP A 345 17.15 -15.14 9.71
N MET A 346 17.44 -16.42 9.98
CA MET A 346 16.39 -17.39 10.32
C MET A 346 15.65 -17.09 11.63
N GLU A 347 16.20 -16.26 12.48
CA GLU A 347 15.51 -15.73 13.66
C GLU A 347 14.45 -14.65 13.29
N ASN A 348 14.51 -14.15 12.08
CA ASN A 348 13.59 -13.15 11.50
C ASN A 348 12.60 -13.74 10.50
N TRP A 349 12.70 -15.05 10.27
CA TRP A 349 11.81 -15.77 9.38
C TRP A 349 10.63 -16.41 10.13
#